data_cfe1a9fe539165ba9f1c33e41e715b80
#
_entry.id   cfe1a9fe539165ba9f1c33e41e715b80
#
_cell.length_a   1.000
_cell.length_b   1.000
_cell.length_c   1.000
_cell.angle_alpha   90.00
_cell.angle_beta   90.00
_cell.angle_gamma   90.00
#
_symmetry.space_group_name_H-M   'P 1'
#
loop_
_entity.id
_entity.type
_entity.pdbx_description
1 polymer ?
#
loop_
_entity_poly.entity_id
_entity_poly.type
_entity_poly.pdbx_seq_one_letter_code
_entity_poly.pdbx_strand_id
1 'polypeptide(L)'
;MESHIGVGVGKFIETEFESAKNHIWISSPTISQNIGKKLFDLAKKGINIRVLTSDKITNESDLTNQLAKKLILNNKNNNNLFPLDYKIVSPKEIPMIHAKIYIIDGKCAIIGSANLTENHFWNYAEYILVLREPDFIQTIKEDFEKLWNSCHYAEIDMPGTKKNFKDKVRKIRRGFTK
;
A
#
# COMPACT_ATOMS: atom_id res chain seq x y z
N MET A 1 -2.00 23.59 -5.71
CA MET A 1 -1.73 22.87 -4.43
C MET A 1 -2.81 23.24 -3.41
N GLU A 2 -3.36 22.24 -2.72
CA GLU A 2 -4.33 22.40 -1.63
C GLU A 2 -3.81 21.65 -0.39
N SER A 3 -4.12 22.11 0.82
CA SER A 3 -3.74 21.42 2.05
C SER A 3 -4.95 21.22 2.95
N HIS A 4 -5.00 20.08 3.62
CA HIS A 4 -6.05 19.74 4.57
C HIS A 4 -5.41 19.20 5.85
N ILE A 5 -5.93 19.65 6.99
CA ILE A 5 -5.49 19.23 8.32
C ILE A 5 -6.70 18.91 9.20
N GLY A 6 -6.59 17.88 10.00
CA GLY A 6 -7.61 17.49 10.98
C GLY A 6 -8.18 16.11 10.73
N VAL A 7 -9.29 15.83 11.39
CA VAL A 7 -10.03 14.58 11.29
C VAL A 7 -10.83 14.55 9.98
N GLY A 8 -10.96 13.38 9.36
CA GLY A 8 -11.78 13.21 8.15
C GLY A 8 -11.09 13.58 6.83
N VAL A 9 -9.75 13.66 6.81
CA VAL A 9 -8.99 13.90 5.55
C VAL A 9 -9.24 12.80 4.49
N GLY A 10 -9.70 11.64 4.91
CA GLY A 10 -10.03 10.51 4.04
C GLY A 10 -11.05 10.84 2.96
N LYS A 11 -11.96 11.79 3.21
CA LYS A 11 -12.93 12.22 2.20
C LYS A 11 -12.26 12.77 0.93
N PHE A 12 -11.14 13.46 1.06
CA PHE A 12 -10.40 14.00 -0.09
C PHE A 12 -9.71 12.87 -0.85
N ILE A 13 -9.11 11.91 -0.13
CA ILE A 13 -8.44 10.75 -0.74
C ILE A 13 -9.46 9.86 -1.46
N GLU A 14 -10.59 9.55 -0.82
CA GLU A 14 -11.64 8.71 -1.42
C GLU A 14 -12.29 9.39 -2.63
N THR A 15 -12.52 10.70 -2.58
CA THR A 15 -13.03 11.45 -3.74
C THR A 15 -12.12 11.30 -4.96
N GLU A 16 -10.79 11.40 -4.77
CA GLU A 16 -9.84 11.20 -5.87
C GLU A 16 -9.84 9.74 -6.35
N PHE A 17 -9.94 8.75 -5.46
CA PHE A 17 -10.05 7.35 -5.86
C PHE A 17 -11.30 7.07 -6.68
N GLU A 18 -12.44 7.63 -6.29
CA GLU A 18 -13.70 7.48 -7.02
C GLU A 18 -13.68 8.18 -8.39
N SER A 19 -12.89 9.23 -8.52
CA SER A 19 -12.72 9.97 -9.78
C SER A 19 -11.78 9.28 -10.78
N ALA A 20 -10.98 8.31 -10.33
CA ALA A 20 -9.98 7.62 -11.14
C ALA A 20 -10.59 6.97 -12.39
N LYS A 21 -9.89 7.09 -13.51
CA LYS A 21 -10.28 6.50 -14.80
C LYS A 21 -9.31 5.44 -15.29
N ASN A 22 -8.04 5.55 -14.91
CA ASN A 22 -6.98 4.72 -15.48
C ASN A 22 -6.18 3.98 -14.39
N HIS A 23 -5.61 4.71 -13.42
CA HIS A 23 -4.74 4.08 -12.44
C HIS A 23 -4.69 4.81 -11.09
N ILE A 24 -4.42 4.02 -10.05
CA ILE A 24 -4.13 4.49 -8.69
C ILE A 24 -2.87 3.80 -8.19
N TRP A 25 -1.83 4.58 -7.87
CA TRP A 25 -0.60 4.07 -7.27
C TRP A 25 -0.50 4.54 -5.83
N ILE A 26 -0.20 3.63 -4.94
CA ILE A 26 -0.27 3.85 -3.50
C ILE A 26 1.01 3.36 -2.83
N SER A 27 1.61 4.20 -1.99
CA SER A 27 2.54 3.80 -0.95
C SER A 27 1.92 4.08 0.41
N SER A 28 1.84 3.07 1.26
CA SER A 28 1.35 3.19 2.63
C SER A 28 1.90 2.06 3.49
N PRO A 29 2.38 2.33 4.72
CA PRO A 29 2.90 1.28 5.59
C PRO A 29 1.84 0.26 6.00
N THR A 30 0.58 0.67 6.07
CA THR A 30 -0.56 -0.18 6.49
C THR A 30 -1.78 0.08 5.64
N ILE A 31 -2.64 -0.94 5.51
CA ILE A 31 -3.90 -0.88 4.77
C ILE A 31 -4.98 -1.56 5.60
N SER A 32 -6.11 -0.90 5.82
CA SER A 32 -7.25 -1.55 6.46
C SER A 32 -8.04 -2.44 5.49
N GLN A 33 -8.73 -3.42 6.05
CA GLN A 33 -9.48 -4.42 5.26
C GLN A 33 -10.54 -3.77 4.36
N ASN A 34 -11.30 -2.81 4.88
CA ASN A 34 -12.39 -2.19 4.13
C ASN A 34 -11.87 -1.32 3.00
N ILE A 35 -10.77 -0.57 3.21
CA ILE A 35 -10.17 0.23 2.16
C ILE A 35 -9.54 -0.67 1.09
N GLY A 36 -8.86 -1.73 1.49
CA GLY A 36 -8.35 -2.72 0.53
C GLY A 36 -9.46 -3.37 -0.30
N LYS A 37 -10.63 -3.62 0.28
CA LYS A 37 -11.81 -4.09 -0.46
C LYS A 37 -12.30 -3.05 -1.48
N LYS A 38 -12.34 -1.76 -1.11
CA LYS A 38 -12.67 -0.69 -2.06
C LYS A 38 -11.70 -0.65 -3.24
N LEU A 39 -10.38 -0.78 -2.99
CA LEU A 39 -9.39 -0.84 -4.07
C LEU A 39 -9.62 -2.04 -4.99
N PHE A 40 -9.93 -3.19 -4.42
CA PHE A 40 -10.26 -4.37 -5.21
C PHE A 40 -11.50 -4.17 -6.08
N ASP A 41 -12.53 -3.51 -5.57
CA ASP A 41 -13.74 -3.19 -6.33
C ASP A 41 -13.46 -2.16 -7.44
N LEU A 42 -12.54 -1.22 -7.25
CA LEU A 42 -12.05 -0.34 -8.31
C LEU A 42 -11.25 -1.11 -9.38
N ALA A 43 -10.40 -2.04 -8.98
CA ALA A 43 -9.67 -2.89 -9.91
C ALA A 43 -10.62 -3.74 -10.78
N LYS A 44 -11.72 -4.25 -10.22
CA LYS A 44 -12.78 -4.94 -10.99
C LYS A 44 -13.42 -4.06 -12.05
N LYS A 45 -13.45 -2.74 -11.84
CA LYS A 45 -13.93 -1.77 -12.80
C LYS A 45 -12.90 -1.40 -13.87
N GLY A 46 -11.71 -2.03 -13.84
CA GLY A 46 -10.64 -1.84 -14.81
C GLY A 46 -9.59 -0.79 -14.42
N ILE A 47 -9.66 -0.23 -13.21
CA ILE A 47 -8.64 0.70 -12.73
C ILE A 47 -7.35 -0.08 -12.40
N ASN A 48 -6.23 0.33 -13.00
CA ASN A 48 -4.93 -0.26 -12.72
C ASN A 48 -4.40 0.21 -11.36
N ILE A 49 -4.29 -0.71 -10.39
CA ILE A 49 -3.90 -0.37 -9.02
C ILE A 49 -2.55 -0.98 -8.69
N ARG A 50 -1.63 -0.15 -8.18
CA ARG A 50 -0.35 -0.58 -7.61
C ARG A 50 -0.30 -0.18 -6.14
N VAL A 51 -0.02 -1.15 -5.27
CA VAL A 51 0.12 -0.90 -3.83
C VAL A 51 1.46 -1.38 -3.33
N LEU A 52 2.20 -0.48 -2.73
CA LEU A 52 3.45 -0.73 -2.02
C LEU A 52 3.21 -0.57 -0.52
N THR A 53 3.46 -1.61 0.26
CA THR A 53 3.22 -1.64 1.70
C THR A 53 4.35 -2.35 2.45
N SER A 54 4.37 -2.24 3.76
CA SER A 54 5.38 -2.87 4.62
C SER A 54 4.90 -4.16 5.25
N ASP A 55 5.82 -5.12 5.41
CA ASP A 55 5.63 -6.36 6.18
C ASP A 55 6.00 -6.16 7.67
N LYS A 56 5.60 -5.04 8.28
CA LYS A 56 5.92 -4.80 9.68
C LYS A 56 4.90 -5.50 10.58
N ILE A 57 5.42 -6.24 11.55
CA ILE A 57 4.63 -6.97 12.56
C ILE A 57 4.04 -5.97 13.57
N THR A 58 2.91 -5.41 13.24
CA THR A 58 1.97 -4.76 14.18
C THR A 58 0.63 -5.45 14.03
N ASN A 59 -0.29 -5.33 14.97
CA ASN A 59 -1.63 -5.91 14.84
C ASN A 59 -2.34 -5.43 13.56
N GLU A 60 -2.07 -4.20 13.12
CA GLU A 60 -2.58 -3.66 11.85
C GLU A 60 -1.87 -4.28 10.63
N SER A 61 -0.58 -4.59 10.71
CA SER A 61 0.15 -5.22 9.60
C SER A 61 -0.21 -6.69 9.40
N ASP A 62 -0.60 -7.40 10.44
CA ASP A 62 -1.12 -8.76 10.30
C ASP A 62 -2.43 -8.78 9.50
N LEU A 63 -3.32 -7.83 9.74
CA LEU A 63 -4.54 -7.65 8.96
C LEU A 63 -4.23 -7.22 7.51
N THR A 64 -3.28 -6.31 7.33
CA THR A 64 -2.80 -5.87 6.01
C THR A 64 -2.22 -7.04 5.21
N ASN A 65 -1.36 -7.84 5.84
CA ASN A 65 -0.74 -9.01 5.20
C ASN A 65 -1.78 -10.09 4.86
N GLN A 66 -2.75 -10.34 5.74
CA GLN A 66 -3.83 -11.28 5.45
C GLN A 66 -4.70 -10.81 4.28
N LEU A 67 -4.99 -9.52 4.21
CA LEU A 67 -5.76 -8.95 3.11
C LEU A 67 -4.98 -8.98 1.81
N ALA A 68 -3.72 -8.52 1.81
CA ALA A 68 -2.86 -8.57 0.65
C ALA A 68 -2.72 -10.01 0.12
N LYS A 69 -2.53 -11.00 1.00
CA LYS A 69 -2.51 -12.42 0.64
C LYS A 69 -3.82 -12.87 -0.01
N LYS A 70 -4.97 -12.50 0.56
CA LYS A 70 -6.27 -12.85 0.00
C LYS A 70 -6.50 -12.21 -1.38
N LEU A 71 -6.15 -10.94 -1.55
CA LEU A 71 -6.29 -10.22 -2.81
C LEU A 71 -5.39 -10.79 -3.90
N ILE A 72 -4.12 -11.07 -3.58
CA ILE A 72 -3.17 -11.68 -4.51
C ILE A 72 -3.60 -13.09 -4.90
N LEU A 73 -4.02 -13.91 -3.92
CA LEU A 73 -4.50 -15.26 -4.19
C LEU A 73 -5.77 -15.26 -5.04
N ASN A 74 -6.71 -14.39 -4.73
CA ASN A 74 -7.93 -14.25 -5.53
C ASN A 74 -7.62 -13.79 -6.95
N ASN A 75 -6.70 -12.87 -7.14
CA ASN A 75 -6.31 -12.41 -8.47
C ASN A 75 -5.56 -13.50 -9.24
N LYS A 76 -4.63 -14.22 -8.61
CA LYS A 76 -3.93 -15.37 -9.21
C LYS A 76 -4.89 -16.51 -9.58
N ASN A 77 -5.80 -16.89 -8.69
CA ASN A 77 -6.78 -17.94 -8.93
C ASN A 77 -7.74 -17.61 -10.08
N ASN A 78 -7.91 -16.33 -10.37
CA ASN A 78 -8.71 -15.82 -11.48
C ASN A 78 -7.85 -15.41 -12.70
N ASN A 79 -6.65 -16.00 -12.88
CA ASN A 79 -5.73 -15.72 -14.01
C ASN A 79 -5.37 -14.23 -14.15
N ASN A 80 -5.17 -13.53 -13.04
CA ASN A 80 -4.90 -12.07 -13.00
C ASN A 80 -5.98 -11.25 -13.73
N LEU A 81 -7.25 -11.61 -13.56
CA LEU A 81 -8.38 -10.94 -14.20
C LEU A 81 -8.50 -9.46 -13.86
N PHE A 82 -7.89 -9.03 -12.75
CA PHE A 82 -7.98 -7.66 -12.28
C PHE A 82 -6.60 -7.00 -12.27
N PRO A 83 -6.47 -5.76 -12.74
CA PRO A 83 -5.21 -5.03 -12.78
C PRO A 83 -4.82 -4.50 -11.38
N LEU A 84 -4.48 -5.40 -10.48
CA LEU A 84 -4.09 -5.09 -9.10
C LEU A 84 -2.73 -5.73 -8.79
N ASP A 85 -1.70 -4.89 -8.65
CA ASP A 85 -0.37 -5.26 -8.24
C ASP A 85 -0.10 -4.88 -6.79
N TYR A 86 0.42 -5.82 -6.02
CA TYR A 86 0.80 -5.65 -4.63
C TYR A 86 2.27 -5.98 -4.42
N LYS A 87 3.02 -5.06 -3.82
CA LYS A 87 4.36 -5.35 -3.29
C LYS A 87 4.37 -5.14 -1.78
N ILE A 88 4.78 -6.17 -1.06
CA ILE A 88 5.00 -6.11 0.38
C ILE A 88 6.51 -6.11 0.58
N VAL A 89 7.03 -5.05 1.19
CA VAL A 89 8.46 -4.90 1.43
C VAL A 89 8.88 -5.73 2.62
N SER A 90 9.83 -6.63 2.40
CA SER A 90 10.44 -7.43 3.47
C SER A 90 11.41 -6.56 4.29
N PRO A 91 11.46 -6.75 5.63
CA PRO A 91 12.44 -6.08 6.49
C PRO A 91 13.92 -6.29 6.13
N LYS A 92 14.23 -7.20 5.19
CA LYS A 92 15.58 -7.48 4.74
C LYS A 92 16.11 -6.49 3.71
N GLU A 93 15.23 -5.87 2.94
CA GLU A 93 15.59 -5.01 1.81
C GLU A 93 15.49 -3.54 2.18
N ILE A 94 14.36 -3.15 2.69
CA ILE A 94 14.08 -1.80 3.22
C ILE A 94 13.44 -1.99 4.58
N PRO A 95 13.95 -1.35 5.64
CA PRO A 95 13.46 -1.58 7.01
C PRO A 95 11.96 -1.36 7.17
N MET A 96 11.39 -0.43 6.42
CA MET A 96 9.96 -0.14 6.41
C MET A 96 9.62 0.87 5.30
N ILE A 97 8.55 0.64 4.56
CA ILE A 97 7.88 1.69 3.82
C ILE A 97 7.09 2.54 4.82
N HIS A 98 7.38 3.83 4.88
CA HIS A 98 6.64 4.75 5.74
C HIS A 98 6.06 5.94 4.96
N ALA A 99 6.37 6.06 3.68
CA ALA A 99 5.79 7.07 2.80
C ALA A 99 4.29 6.84 2.60
N LYS A 100 3.50 7.91 2.68
CA LYS A 100 2.08 7.93 2.34
C LYS A 100 1.93 8.77 1.10
N ILE A 101 1.81 8.06 -0.02
CA ILE A 101 1.74 8.64 -1.35
C ILE A 101 0.56 8.02 -2.09
N TYR A 102 -0.26 8.84 -2.69
CA TYR A 102 -1.40 8.43 -3.52
C TYR A 102 -1.30 9.18 -4.84
N ILE A 103 -1.19 8.48 -5.96
CA ILE A 103 -1.11 9.07 -7.30
C ILE A 103 -2.30 8.56 -8.11
N ILE A 104 -3.11 9.47 -8.60
CA ILE A 104 -4.34 9.17 -9.31
C ILE A 104 -4.24 9.70 -10.74
N ASP A 105 -4.31 8.81 -11.72
CA ASP A 105 -4.28 9.08 -13.16
C ASP A 105 -3.09 9.92 -13.66
N GLY A 106 -2.05 10.10 -12.84
CA GLY A 106 -0.98 11.05 -13.13
C GLY A 106 -1.45 12.52 -13.19
N LYS A 107 -2.60 12.82 -12.62
CA LYS A 107 -3.23 14.16 -12.59
C LYS A 107 -3.41 14.73 -11.20
N CYS A 108 -3.36 13.87 -10.20
CA CYS A 108 -3.42 14.23 -8.80
C CYS A 108 -2.42 13.40 -8.03
N ALA A 109 -1.68 14.02 -7.13
CA ALA A 109 -0.89 13.35 -6.11
C ALA A 109 -1.29 13.86 -4.73
N ILE A 110 -1.45 12.93 -3.77
CA ILE A 110 -1.70 13.25 -2.37
C ILE A 110 -0.55 12.69 -1.55
N ILE A 111 0.07 13.53 -0.75
CA ILE A 111 1.13 13.15 0.18
C ILE A 111 0.82 13.65 1.58
N GLY A 112 1.29 12.96 2.61
CA GLY A 112 1.06 13.44 3.97
C GLY A 112 1.29 12.38 5.05
N SER A 113 0.56 12.50 6.15
CA SER A 113 0.68 11.60 7.29
C SER A 113 -0.33 10.45 7.30
N ALA A 114 -1.45 10.57 6.58
CA ALA A 114 -2.54 9.59 6.60
C ALA A 114 -2.14 8.25 5.98
N ASN A 115 -2.14 7.16 6.75
CA ASN A 115 -2.03 5.80 6.23
C ASN A 115 -3.34 5.40 5.52
N LEU A 116 -3.26 4.37 4.69
CA LEU A 116 -4.41 3.81 3.97
C LEU A 116 -5.30 2.96 4.90
N THR A 117 -5.75 3.55 6.00
CA THR A 117 -6.60 2.89 6.99
C THR A 117 -7.79 3.77 7.39
N GLU A 118 -8.88 3.14 7.83
CA GLU A 118 -10.08 3.86 8.27
C GLU A 118 -9.80 4.80 9.43
N ASN A 119 -8.92 4.41 10.38
CA ASN A 119 -8.57 5.26 11.50
C ASN A 119 -7.87 6.55 11.06
N HIS A 120 -6.92 6.46 10.13
CA HIS A 120 -6.23 7.63 9.57
C HIS A 120 -7.15 8.47 8.68
N PHE A 121 -8.10 7.85 8.02
CA PHE A 121 -9.05 8.57 7.17
C PHE A 121 -10.10 9.34 7.97
N TRP A 122 -10.59 8.77 9.09
CA TRP A 122 -11.80 9.26 9.74
C TRP A 122 -11.64 9.65 11.21
N ASN A 123 -10.68 9.07 11.94
CA ASN A 123 -10.62 9.18 13.39
C ASN A 123 -9.40 9.95 13.91
N TYR A 124 -8.29 9.97 13.16
CA TYR A 124 -7.08 10.68 13.57
C TYR A 124 -6.98 12.03 12.89
N ALA A 125 -6.35 12.99 13.59
CA ALA A 125 -5.98 14.25 12.98
C ALA A 125 -4.74 14.04 12.10
N GLU A 126 -4.91 14.24 10.81
CA GLU A 126 -3.89 14.03 9.79
C GLU A 126 -3.64 15.32 9.01
N TYR A 127 -2.52 15.36 8.30
CA TYR A 127 -2.20 16.43 7.37
C TYR A 127 -1.93 15.83 5.99
N ILE A 128 -2.56 16.39 4.97
CA ILE A 128 -2.34 16.00 3.58
C ILE A 128 -2.18 17.22 2.68
N LEU A 129 -1.37 17.05 1.63
CA LEU A 129 -1.24 17.96 0.51
C LEU A 129 -1.81 17.29 -0.74
N VAL A 130 -2.70 17.99 -1.43
CA VAL A 130 -3.26 17.59 -2.73
C VAL A 130 -2.58 18.44 -3.81
N LEU A 131 -1.85 17.79 -4.68
CA LEU A 131 -1.01 18.40 -5.73
C LEU A 131 -1.61 18.07 -7.10
N ARG A 132 -1.72 19.11 -7.96
CA ARG A 132 -2.25 18.95 -9.32
C ARG A 132 -1.34 19.54 -10.38
N GLU A 133 -0.24 20.19 -9.97
CA GLU A 133 0.77 20.74 -10.86
C GLU A 133 1.57 19.61 -11.52
N PRO A 134 1.67 19.57 -12.86
CA PRO A 134 2.27 18.45 -13.59
C PRO A 134 3.70 18.12 -13.16
N ASP A 135 4.54 19.12 -12.91
CA ASP A 135 5.95 18.93 -12.56
C ASP A 135 6.11 18.23 -11.20
N PHE A 136 5.29 18.62 -10.21
CA PHE A 136 5.30 17.94 -8.90
C PHE A 136 4.79 16.50 -9.00
N ILE A 137 3.72 16.29 -9.76
CA ILE A 137 3.17 14.95 -9.97
C ILE A 137 4.19 14.06 -10.67
N GLN A 138 4.88 14.58 -11.68
CA GLN A 138 5.91 13.84 -12.41
C GLN A 138 7.06 13.42 -11.46
N THR A 139 7.55 14.37 -10.64
CA THR A 139 8.59 14.09 -9.64
C THR A 139 8.15 12.97 -8.65
N ILE A 140 6.94 13.10 -8.09
CA ILE A 140 6.40 12.11 -7.14
C ILE A 140 6.22 10.73 -7.80
N LYS A 141 5.80 10.72 -9.06
CA LYS A 141 5.65 9.50 -9.85
C LYS A 141 7.00 8.80 -10.08
N GLU A 142 8.04 9.55 -10.44
CA GLU A 142 9.39 9.03 -10.61
C GLU A 142 9.95 8.46 -9.31
N ASP A 143 9.73 9.12 -8.18
CA ASP A 143 10.16 8.65 -6.87
C ASP A 143 9.39 7.40 -6.44
N PHE A 144 8.09 7.34 -6.73
CA PHE A 144 7.30 6.12 -6.53
C PHE A 144 7.83 4.96 -7.38
N GLU A 145 8.14 5.19 -8.66
CA GLU A 145 8.69 4.15 -9.55
C GLU A 145 10.09 3.68 -9.10
N LYS A 146 10.96 4.57 -8.66
CA LYS A 146 12.26 4.19 -8.07
C LYS A 146 12.04 3.28 -6.86
N LEU A 147 11.13 3.66 -5.95
CA LEU A 147 10.80 2.87 -4.77
C LEU A 147 10.17 1.52 -5.15
N TRP A 148 9.22 1.53 -6.09
CA TRP A 148 8.57 0.33 -6.61
C TRP A 148 9.57 -0.66 -7.20
N ASN A 149 10.51 -0.18 -8.00
CA ASN A 149 11.50 -1.01 -8.68
C ASN A 149 12.61 -1.51 -7.74
N SER A 150 12.87 -0.82 -6.63
CA SER A 150 13.82 -1.27 -5.60
C SER A 150 13.25 -2.33 -4.66
N CYS A 151 11.95 -2.59 -4.72
CA CYS A 151 11.28 -3.56 -3.85
C CYS A 151 10.93 -4.84 -4.59
N HIS A 152 11.14 -5.99 -3.93
CA HIS A 152 10.73 -7.31 -4.44
C HIS A 152 9.38 -7.72 -3.85
N TYR A 153 8.70 -8.66 -4.53
CA TYR A 153 7.51 -9.28 -3.96
C TYR A 153 7.90 -10.10 -2.74
N ALA A 154 7.22 -9.93 -1.62
CA ALA A 154 7.36 -10.85 -0.50
C ALA A 154 6.93 -12.25 -0.96
N GLU A 155 7.75 -13.26 -0.65
CA GLU A 155 7.35 -14.65 -0.84
C GLU A 155 6.11 -14.91 0.02
N ILE A 156 4.97 -15.16 -0.63
CA ILE A 156 3.74 -15.51 0.06
C ILE A 156 3.85 -16.99 0.44
N ASP A 157 4.08 -17.28 1.72
CA ASP A 157 4.01 -18.64 2.23
C ASP A 157 2.60 -19.20 2.00
N MET A 158 2.49 -20.17 1.09
CA MET A 158 1.21 -20.84 0.82
C MET A 158 0.71 -21.56 2.08
N PRO A 159 -0.62 -21.61 2.34
CA PRO A 159 -1.15 -22.36 3.46
C PRO A 159 -0.73 -23.84 3.32
N GLY A 160 0.13 -24.31 4.21
CA GLY A 160 0.74 -25.65 4.19
C GLY A 160 2.23 -25.66 4.56
N THR A 161 2.93 -24.54 4.43
CA THR A 161 4.39 -24.44 4.68
C THR A 161 4.73 -23.86 6.05
N LYS A 162 3.89 -24.10 7.08
CA LYS A 162 4.08 -23.57 8.44
C LYS A 162 5.39 -23.94 9.15
N LYS A 163 6.24 -24.80 8.55
CA LYS A 163 7.47 -25.26 9.20
C LYS A 163 8.67 -24.29 9.08
N ASN A 164 8.70 -23.42 8.08
CA ASN A 164 9.93 -22.66 7.77
C ASN A 164 10.03 -21.26 8.40
N PHE A 165 8.90 -20.64 8.77
CA PHE A 165 8.96 -19.26 9.28
C PHE A 165 9.51 -19.17 10.71
N LYS A 166 9.10 -20.06 11.60
CA LYS A 166 9.64 -20.10 12.98
C LYS A 166 11.14 -20.44 13.02
N ASP A 167 11.61 -21.26 12.09
CA ASP A 167 13.03 -21.64 12.02
C ASP A 167 13.90 -20.54 11.40
N LYS A 168 13.40 -19.77 10.42
CA LYS A 168 14.08 -18.58 9.90
C LYS A 168 14.22 -17.48 10.94
N VAL A 169 13.18 -17.19 11.71
CA VAL A 169 13.22 -16.19 12.80
C VAL A 169 14.15 -16.62 13.93
N ARG A 170 14.20 -17.91 14.28
CA ARG A 170 15.17 -18.43 15.26
C ARG A 170 16.62 -18.32 14.79
N LYS A 171 16.91 -18.54 13.50
CA LYS A 171 18.27 -18.36 12.94
C LYS A 171 18.72 -16.91 12.97
N ILE A 172 17.84 -15.97 12.71
CA ILE A 172 18.16 -14.53 12.74
C ILE A 172 18.44 -14.07 14.17
N ARG A 173 17.66 -14.50 15.17
CA ARG A 173 17.92 -14.18 16.59
C ARG A 173 19.25 -14.74 17.13
N ARG A 174 19.73 -15.88 16.61
CA ARG A 174 21.02 -16.47 17.00
C ARG A 174 22.22 -15.82 16.31
N GLY A 175 22.04 -15.07 15.25
CA GLY A 175 23.09 -14.34 14.53
C GLY A 175 23.46 -12.98 15.15
N PHE A 176 22.66 -12.46 16.08
CA PHE A 176 22.89 -11.17 16.76
C PHE A 176 23.48 -11.31 18.19
N THR A 177 23.84 -12.52 18.60
CA THR A 177 24.50 -12.78 19.91
C THR A 177 25.92 -13.34 19.69
N LYS A 178 26.76 -12.59 18.97
CA LYS A 178 28.23 -12.73 19.01
C LYS A 178 28.84 -11.36 18.83
#